data_9f88338d29118c502c63a07365dd3f28
#
_entry.id   9f88338d29118c502c63a07365dd3f28
#
_cell.length_a   1.000
_cell.length_b   1.000
_cell.length_c   1.000
_cell.angle_alpha   90.00
_cell.angle_beta   90.00
_cell.angle_gamma   90.00
#
_symmetry.space_group_name_H-M   'P 1'
#
loop_
_entity.id
_entity.type
_entity.pdbx_description
1 polymer ?
#
loop_
_entity_poly.entity_id
_entity_poly.type
_entity_poly.pdbx_seq_one_letter_code
_entity_poly.pdbx_strand_id
1 'polypeptide(L)'
;MKEVTGIKEIIKPENLAYKRSSILTDKPFSYCPGCGHSTAHRILAEVIEEEGLQSETIGICPVGCSVLMYDFLDIDMQEAAHGRAPALATAIKRLWPEKFVFTYQGDGDLAAIGTAETIHACNRGENILIIFINNGIYGMTGGQMAPTTLAGMKSSTSPYGRDVKLMGNPLKMTDIVATLAGSYYVTRQSVHTPANVRKTRKAMKKAVEYQRQNKGTCFIEIVSNCPSGWKMTPVESNKWMEENMFPFYPLGDMKVPAEQPVQTNKTNS
;
A
#
# COMPACT_ATOMS: atom_id res chain seq x y z
N MET A 1 20.21 -38.77 26.45
CA MET A 1 19.51 -37.82 25.59
C MET A 1 18.39 -38.59 24.90
N LYS A 2 17.10 -38.34 25.22
CA LYS A 2 15.97 -38.93 24.48
C LYS A 2 15.95 -38.33 23.10
N GLU A 3 16.10 -39.14 22.06
CA GLU A 3 15.87 -38.70 20.67
C GLU A 3 14.45 -38.13 20.57
N VAL A 4 14.34 -36.91 20.08
CA VAL A 4 13.05 -36.30 19.79
C VAL A 4 12.61 -36.88 18.42
N THR A 5 12.06 -38.07 18.46
CA THR A 5 11.60 -38.84 17.29
C THR A 5 10.39 -38.22 16.58
N GLY A 6 9.79 -37.18 17.14
CA GLY A 6 8.60 -36.53 16.55
C GLY A 6 8.83 -35.35 15.58
N ILE A 7 10.03 -34.77 15.54
CA ILE A 7 10.26 -33.56 14.74
C ILE A 7 10.23 -33.86 13.23
N LYS A 8 10.82 -34.97 12.78
CA LYS A 8 10.84 -35.38 11.37
C LYS A 8 9.44 -35.75 10.83
N GLU A 9 8.52 -36.15 11.69
CA GLU A 9 7.14 -36.43 11.32
C GLU A 9 6.26 -35.17 11.23
N ILE A 10 6.66 -34.09 11.92
CA ILE A 10 5.94 -32.81 11.93
C ILE A 10 6.40 -31.93 10.75
N ILE A 11 7.72 -31.94 10.44
CA ILE A 11 8.31 -31.15 9.36
C ILE A 11 8.19 -31.93 8.04
N LYS A 12 6.98 -31.94 7.48
CA LYS A 12 6.70 -32.51 6.15
C LYS A 12 6.11 -31.43 5.26
N PRO A 13 6.30 -31.52 3.92
CA PRO A 13 5.75 -30.55 2.96
C PRO A 13 4.22 -30.35 3.11
N GLU A 14 3.51 -31.43 3.41
CA GLU A 14 2.05 -31.42 3.62
C GLU A 14 1.61 -30.67 4.89
N ASN A 15 2.51 -30.51 5.85
CA ASN A 15 2.26 -29.79 7.11
C ASN A 15 2.68 -28.32 7.04
N LEU A 16 3.07 -27.83 5.87
CA LEU A 16 3.55 -26.46 5.68
C LEU A 16 2.39 -25.47 5.81
N ALA A 17 2.32 -24.78 6.94
CA ALA A 17 1.29 -23.77 7.21
C ALA A 17 1.52 -22.43 6.47
N TYR A 18 2.77 -22.10 6.17
CA TYR A 18 3.16 -20.88 5.46
C TYR A 18 4.48 -21.09 4.72
N LYS A 19 4.52 -20.67 3.47
CA LYS A 19 5.72 -20.58 2.65
C LYS A 19 5.99 -19.11 2.32
N ARG A 20 7.22 -18.67 2.51
CA ARG A 20 7.66 -17.35 2.05
C ARG A 20 7.46 -17.25 0.54
N SER A 21 6.92 -16.12 0.07
CA SER A 21 6.76 -15.89 -1.36
C SER A 21 8.09 -16.02 -2.10
N SER A 22 8.09 -16.73 -3.21
CA SER A 22 9.28 -16.91 -4.08
C SER A 22 9.67 -15.62 -4.81
N ILE A 23 8.75 -14.66 -4.90
CA ILE A 23 9.01 -13.33 -5.48
C ILE A 23 9.87 -12.46 -4.56
N LEU A 24 9.91 -12.76 -3.26
CA LEU A 24 10.80 -12.06 -2.34
C LEU A 24 12.25 -12.55 -2.50
N THR A 25 13.16 -11.66 -2.85
CA THR A 25 14.61 -11.95 -2.92
C THR A 25 15.18 -12.29 -1.54
N ASP A 26 16.39 -12.82 -1.48
CA ASP A 26 17.06 -13.15 -0.20
C ASP A 26 17.63 -11.93 0.53
N LYS A 27 17.53 -10.73 -0.06
CA LYS A 27 17.96 -9.50 0.61
C LYS A 27 17.04 -9.18 1.79
N PRO A 28 17.62 -8.83 2.97
CA PRO A 28 16.82 -8.39 4.10
C PRO A 28 16.17 -7.04 3.80
N PHE A 29 14.93 -6.86 4.25
CA PHE A 29 14.25 -5.58 4.14
C PHE A 29 15.00 -4.46 4.87
N SER A 30 15.06 -3.29 4.25
CA SER A 30 15.61 -2.06 4.86
C SER A 30 14.61 -1.35 5.79
N TYR A 31 13.36 -1.83 5.86
CA TYR A 31 12.33 -1.23 6.72
C TYR A 31 12.66 -1.42 8.21
N CYS A 32 12.30 -0.41 9.01
CA CYS A 32 12.48 -0.48 10.46
C CYS A 32 11.72 -1.67 11.07
N PRO A 33 12.27 -2.32 12.11
CA PRO A 33 11.59 -3.41 12.81
C PRO A 33 10.21 -2.99 13.31
N GLY A 34 9.20 -3.79 13.00
CA GLY A 34 7.81 -3.55 13.39
C GLY A 34 7.07 -2.44 12.62
N CYS A 35 7.68 -1.88 11.59
CA CYS A 35 7.02 -0.97 10.67
C CYS A 35 6.07 -1.73 9.74
N GLY A 36 4.90 -1.16 9.44
CA GLY A 36 3.90 -1.79 8.57
C GLY A 36 4.32 -1.94 7.11
N HIS A 37 5.35 -1.24 6.65
CA HIS A 37 5.90 -1.40 5.29
C HIS A 37 6.28 -2.85 4.98
N SER A 38 6.97 -3.55 5.89
CA SER A 38 7.40 -4.93 5.67
C SER A 38 6.22 -5.89 5.46
N THR A 39 5.15 -5.70 6.23
CA THR A 39 3.93 -6.51 6.11
C THR A 39 3.18 -6.19 4.82
N ALA A 40 3.03 -4.91 4.47
CA ALA A 40 2.37 -4.49 3.23
C ALA A 40 3.12 -4.99 1.99
N HIS A 41 4.46 -4.90 2.01
CA HIS A 41 5.34 -5.40 0.96
C HIS A 41 5.19 -6.92 0.76
N ARG A 42 5.21 -7.69 1.87
CA ARG A 42 5.00 -9.14 1.85
C ARG A 42 3.64 -9.51 1.26
N ILE A 43 2.57 -8.81 1.65
CA ILE A 43 1.22 -9.04 1.10
C ILE A 43 1.20 -8.82 -0.41
N LEU A 44 1.85 -7.77 -0.89
CA LEU A 44 1.94 -7.47 -2.32
C LEU A 44 2.67 -8.60 -3.07
N ALA A 45 3.82 -9.07 -2.56
CA ALA A 45 4.56 -10.20 -3.14
C ALA A 45 3.71 -11.47 -3.20
N GLU A 46 3.02 -11.81 -2.10
CA GLU A 46 2.11 -12.97 -2.05
C GLU A 46 0.97 -12.85 -3.07
N VAL A 47 0.39 -11.67 -3.24
CA VAL A 47 -0.69 -11.45 -4.22
C VAL A 47 -0.17 -11.59 -5.65
N ILE A 48 0.98 -11.01 -5.98
CA ILE A 48 1.60 -11.14 -7.31
C ILE A 48 1.88 -12.62 -7.64
N GLU A 49 2.45 -13.38 -6.68
CA GLU A 49 2.75 -14.79 -6.85
C GLU A 49 1.48 -15.63 -7.05
N GLU A 50 0.47 -15.45 -6.20
CA GLU A 50 -0.80 -16.20 -6.24
C GLU A 50 -1.61 -15.91 -7.50
N GLU A 51 -1.51 -14.71 -8.02
CA GLU A 51 -2.17 -14.32 -9.27
C GLU A 51 -1.35 -14.69 -10.52
N GLY A 52 -0.17 -15.30 -10.36
CA GLY A 52 0.71 -15.73 -11.45
C GLY A 52 1.25 -14.57 -12.28
N LEU A 53 1.52 -13.41 -11.65
CA LEU A 53 1.84 -12.16 -12.34
C LEU A 53 3.33 -11.81 -12.31
N GLN A 54 4.23 -12.69 -11.85
CA GLN A 54 5.65 -12.34 -11.66
C GLN A 54 6.28 -11.71 -12.92
N SER A 55 6.18 -12.38 -14.07
CA SER A 55 6.71 -11.90 -15.36
C SER A 55 5.87 -10.80 -16.02
N GLU A 56 4.67 -10.57 -15.52
CA GLU A 56 3.71 -9.60 -16.07
C GLU A 56 3.61 -8.33 -15.25
N THR A 57 4.41 -8.19 -14.19
CA THR A 57 4.34 -7.06 -13.26
C THR A 57 5.46 -6.07 -13.49
N ILE A 58 5.11 -4.78 -13.53
CA ILE A 58 6.08 -3.68 -13.46
C ILE A 58 5.72 -2.82 -12.26
N GLY A 59 6.63 -2.79 -11.27
CA GLY A 59 6.49 -1.98 -10.07
C GLY A 59 7.22 -0.65 -10.17
N ILE A 60 6.64 0.42 -9.63
CA ILE A 60 7.29 1.72 -9.56
C ILE A 60 7.50 2.10 -8.09
N CYS A 61 8.77 2.23 -7.69
CA CYS A 61 9.18 2.69 -6.37
C CYS A 61 9.80 4.09 -6.47
N PRO A 62 9.19 5.10 -5.86
CA PRO A 62 9.77 6.44 -5.78
C PRO A 62 10.59 6.63 -4.51
N VAL A 63 11.08 7.85 -4.33
CA VAL A 63 11.89 8.25 -3.16
C VAL A 63 11.09 8.16 -1.85
N GLY A 64 11.68 7.55 -0.84
CA GLY A 64 11.11 7.33 0.50
C GLY A 64 11.49 5.97 1.06
N CYS A 65 10.80 5.50 2.10
CA CYS A 65 11.11 4.21 2.73
C CYS A 65 11.06 3.01 1.76
N SER A 66 10.32 3.13 0.66
CA SER A 66 10.17 2.09 -0.37
C SER A 66 11.17 2.19 -1.52
N VAL A 67 12.09 3.14 -1.52
CA VAL A 67 13.02 3.36 -2.65
C VAL A 67 13.82 2.10 -3.04
N LEU A 68 14.21 1.29 -2.05
CA LEU A 68 14.96 0.05 -2.27
C LEU A 68 14.05 -1.17 -2.58
N MET A 69 12.76 -0.98 -2.89
CA MET A 69 11.83 -2.08 -3.16
C MET A 69 12.32 -2.99 -4.31
N TYR A 70 13.02 -2.43 -5.30
CA TYR A 70 13.61 -3.16 -6.41
C TYR A 70 14.64 -4.21 -5.98
N ASP A 71 15.23 -4.07 -4.80
CA ASP A 71 16.15 -5.06 -4.23
C ASP A 71 15.43 -6.25 -3.59
N PHE A 72 14.16 -6.09 -3.25
CA PHE A 72 13.41 -7.05 -2.43
C PHE A 72 12.39 -7.88 -3.21
N LEU A 73 12.06 -7.48 -4.44
CA LEU A 73 11.11 -8.18 -5.31
C LEU A 73 11.80 -8.64 -6.60
N ASP A 74 11.61 -9.90 -6.96
CA ASP A 74 12.02 -10.49 -8.23
C ASP A 74 10.94 -10.29 -9.30
N ILE A 75 10.76 -9.04 -9.69
CA ILE A 75 9.88 -8.54 -10.77
C ILE A 75 10.56 -7.38 -11.48
N ASP A 76 10.03 -6.94 -12.61
CA ASP A 76 10.49 -5.71 -13.24
C ASP A 76 10.15 -4.50 -12.38
N MET A 77 11.15 -3.70 -12.05
CA MET A 77 11.01 -2.51 -11.22
C MET A 77 11.63 -1.28 -11.90
N GLN A 78 10.98 -0.15 -11.73
CA GLN A 78 11.49 1.14 -12.16
C GLN A 78 11.48 2.14 -11.00
N GLU A 79 12.60 2.79 -10.74
CA GLU A 79 12.66 3.90 -9.80
C GLU A 79 12.14 5.17 -10.45
N ALA A 80 11.29 5.92 -9.75
CA ALA A 80 10.78 7.21 -10.19
C ALA A 80 11.41 8.35 -9.37
N ALA A 81 11.59 9.50 -9.99
CA ALA A 81 11.88 10.72 -9.26
C ALA A 81 10.78 11.00 -8.23
N HIS A 82 11.11 11.66 -7.12
CA HIS A 82 10.22 11.93 -6.00
C HIS A 82 8.90 12.59 -6.45
N GLY A 83 7.78 11.96 -6.11
CA GLY A 83 6.42 12.38 -6.47
C GLY A 83 6.00 12.04 -7.91
N ARG A 84 6.84 11.38 -8.72
CA ARG A 84 6.56 11.16 -10.15
C ARG A 84 6.13 9.72 -10.48
N ALA A 85 5.96 8.87 -9.48
CA ALA A 85 5.59 7.47 -9.70
C ALA A 85 4.27 7.31 -10.49
N PRO A 86 3.16 8.05 -10.23
CA PRO A 86 1.94 7.90 -11.02
C PRO A 86 2.09 8.34 -12.47
N ALA A 87 2.96 9.33 -12.76
CA ALA A 87 3.24 9.75 -14.13
C ALA A 87 4.02 8.69 -14.90
N LEU A 88 5.06 8.10 -14.27
CA LEU A 88 5.83 7.01 -14.86
C LEU A 88 4.97 5.75 -15.05
N ALA A 89 4.16 5.39 -14.05
CA ALA A 89 3.22 4.27 -14.14
C ALA A 89 2.21 4.46 -15.28
N THR A 90 1.71 5.68 -15.48
CA THR A 90 0.83 6.05 -16.61
C THR A 90 1.52 5.77 -17.94
N ALA A 91 2.76 6.23 -18.13
CA ALA A 91 3.51 6.02 -19.35
C ALA A 91 3.75 4.54 -19.63
N ILE A 92 4.22 3.80 -18.62
CA ILE A 92 4.48 2.36 -18.71
C ILE A 92 3.19 1.60 -19.05
N LYS A 93 2.10 1.88 -18.36
CA LYS A 93 0.82 1.17 -18.60
C LYS A 93 0.26 1.44 -20.00
N ARG A 94 0.49 2.62 -20.56
CA ARG A 94 0.07 2.95 -21.92
C ARG A 94 0.92 2.29 -23.00
N LEU A 95 2.22 2.06 -22.70
CA LEU A 95 3.14 1.35 -23.62
C LEU A 95 2.92 -0.15 -23.57
N TRP A 96 2.62 -0.70 -22.40
CA TRP A 96 2.38 -2.13 -22.15
C TRP A 96 1.03 -2.32 -21.43
N PRO A 97 -0.08 -2.20 -22.14
CA PRO A 97 -1.42 -2.23 -21.55
C PRO A 97 -1.78 -3.58 -20.90
N GLU A 98 -1.13 -4.66 -21.29
CA GLU A 98 -1.31 -6.00 -20.73
C GLU A 98 -0.64 -6.17 -19.35
N LYS A 99 0.43 -5.43 -19.07
CA LYS A 99 1.19 -5.58 -17.83
C LYS A 99 0.39 -5.11 -16.61
N PHE A 100 0.59 -5.80 -15.48
CA PHE A 100 0.13 -5.32 -14.18
C PHE A 100 1.10 -4.23 -13.69
N VAL A 101 0.60 -3.01 -13.52
CA VAL A 101 1.42 -1.85 -13.13
C VAL A 101 0.95 -1.31 -11.80
N PHE A 102 1.87 -1.17 -10.85
CA PHE A 102 1.58 -0.56 -9.55
C PHE A 102 2.61 0.50 -9.16
N THR A 103 2.20 1.44 -8.30
CA THR A 103 3.10 2.33 -7.55
C THR A 103 3.04 2.00 -6.06
N TYR A 104 4.14 2.20 -5.33
CA TYR A 104 4.18 2.00 -3.89
C TYR A 104 4.85 3.21 -3.23
N GLN A 105 4.04 4.09 -2.63
CA GLN A 105 4.43 5.45 -2.26
C GLN A 105 4.12 5.75 -0.79
N GLY A 106 4.98 6.51 -0.12
CA GLY A 106 4.71 7.10 1.19
C GLY A 106 3.96 8.44 1.08
N ASP A 107 3.57 9.00 2.22
CA ASP A 107 2.83 10.25 2.32
C ASP A 107 3.63 11.48 1.83
N GLY A 108 4.93 11.52 2.06
CA GLY A 108 5.79 12.57 1.49
C GLY A 108 5.86 12.53 -0.02
N ASP A 109 5.89 11.34 -0.59
CA ASP A 109 5.95 11.17 -2.03
C ASP A 109 4.60 11.43 -2.71
N LEU A 110 3.55 10.79 -2.23
CA LEU A 110 2.23 10.81 -2.87
C LEU A 110 1.42 12.06 -2.52
N ALA A 111 1.34 12.40 -1.23
CA ALA A 111 0.44 13.43 -0.73
C ALA A 111 1.11 14.80 -0.53
N ALA A 112 2.42 14.91 -0.78
CA ALA A 112 3.15 16.17 -0.81
C ALA A 112 3.58 16.50 -2.24
N ILE A 113 4.80 16.10 -2.64
CA ILE A 113 5.38 16.50 -3.92
C ILE A 113 4.66 15.87 -5.12
N GLY A 114 4.02 14.70 -4.97
CA GLY A 114 3.32 13.96 -6.02
C GLY A 114 1.79 14.15 -6.04
N THR A 115 1.27 15.14 -5.32
CA THR A 115 -0.19 15.37 -5.24
C THR A 115 -0.81 15.59 -6.62
N ALA A 116 -0.20 16.41 -7.47
CA ALA A 116 -0.71 16.70 -8.80
C ALA A 116 -0.72 15.45 -9.69
N GLU A 117 0.37 14.70 -9.72
CA GLU A 117 0.50 13.47 -10.49
C GLU A 117 -0.53 12.42 -10.08
N THR A 118 -0.74 12.27 -8.77
CA THR A 118 -1.74 11.35 -8.21
C THR A 118 -3.15 11.75 -8.61
N ILE A 119 -3.51 13.03 -8.41
CA ILE A 119 -4.84 13.55 -8.78
C ILE A 119 -5.09 13.39 -10.28
N HIS A 120 -4.14 13.74 -11.12
CA HIS A 120 -4.30 13.64 -12.57
C HIS A 120 -4.36 12.20 -13.06
N ALA A 121 -3.56 11.28 -12.53
CA ALA A 121 -3.64 9.87 -12.89
C ALA A 121 -5.00 9.27 -12.50
N CYS A 122 -5.45 9.52 -11.26
CA CYS A 122 -6.76 9.06 -10.77
C CYS A 122 -7.92 9.69 -11.56
N ASN A 123 -7.86 10.99 -11.86
CA ASN A 123 -8.93 11.67 -12.58
C ASN A 123 -9.07 11.17 -14.04
N ARG A 124 -7.94 10.87 -14.70
CA ARG A 124 -7.95 10.26 -16.04
C ARG A 124 -8.37 8.79 -16.05
N GLY A 125 -8.44 8.13 -14.88
CA GLY A 125 -8.76 6.72 -14.79
C GLY A 125 -7.66 5.83 -15.37
N GLU A 126 -6.40 6.20 -15.17
CA GLU A 126 -5.28 5.37 -15.62
C GLU A 126 -5.38 3.98 -15.00
N ASN A 127 -5.24 2.94 -15.81
CA ASN A 127 -5.44 1.56 -15.36
C ASN A 127 -4.24 1.04 -14.58
N ILE A 128 -3.99 1.61 -13.41
CA ILE A 128 -2.88 1.29 -12.49
C ILE A 128 -3.38 1.08 -11.07
N LEU A 129 -2.59 0.35 -10.27
CA LEU A 129 -2.79 0.26 -8.82
C LEU A 129 -1.85 1.24 -8.11
N ILE A 130 -2.41 2.16 -7.33
CA ILE A 130 -1.65 3.05 -6.47
C ILE A 130 -1.75 2.53 -5.03
N ILE A 131 -0.62 2.11 -4.45
CA ILE A 131 -0.50 1.72 -3.04
C ILE A 131 0.12 2.90 -2.29
N PHE A 132 -0.64 3.42 -1.34
CA PHE A 132 -0.28 4.58 -0.54
C PHE A 132 -0.07 4.18 0.92
N ILE A 133 1.14 4.28 1.43
CA ILE A 133 1.46 4.04 2.84
C ILE A 133 1.37 5.38 3.57
N ASN A 134 0.35 5.51 4.42
CA ASN A 134 0.12 6.69 5.24
C ASN A 134 0.51 6.40 6.69
N ASN A 135 1.64 6.92 7.12
CA ASN A 135 2.10 6.85 8.50
C ASN A 135 2.19 8.24 9.17
N GLY A 136 1.67 9.28 8.51
CA GLY A 136 1.57 10.62 9.05
C GLY A 136 2.90 11.32 9.30
N ILE A 137 4.03 10.88 8.68
CA ILE A 137 5.35 11.45 8.94
C ILE A 137 6.34 11.11 7.82
N TYR A 138 7.34 11.94 7.58
CA TYR A 138 8.45 11.60 6.68
C TYR A 138 9.46 10.71 7.41
N GLY A 139 9.18 9.39 7.40
CA GLY A 139 9.95 8.43 8.20
C GLY A 139 11.43 8.33 7.79
N MET A 140 11.72 8.25 6.49
CA MET A 140 13.07 8.03 5.95
C MET A 140 14.04 9.16 6.32
N THR A 141 13.58 10.41 6.33
CA THR A 141 14.42 11.60 6.50
C THR A 141 14.55 12.07 7.93
N GLY A 142 13.93 11.37 8.89
CA GLY A 142 14.09 11.67 10.32
C GLY A 142 12.86 12.25 11.00
N GLY A 143 11.67 11.99 10.46
CA GLY A 143 10.40 12.24 11.16
C GLY A 143 9.88 13.68 11.05
N GLN A 144 10.00 14.31 9.89
CA GLN A 144 9.39 15.62 9.64
C GLN A 144 7.89 15.49 9.43
N MET A 145 7.19 16.61 9.63
CA MET A 145 5.76 16.70 9.41
C MET A 145 5.41 16.46 7.94
N ALA A 146 4.50 15.52 7.68
CA ALA A 146 3.90 15.26 6.39
C ALA A 146 2.55 16.01 6.22
N PRO A 147 2.00 16.14 5.02
CA PRO A 147 0.65 16.67 4.83
C PRO A 147 -0.41 15.91 5.61
N THR A 148 -0.19 14.61 5.83
CA THR A 148 -1.08 13.69 6.53
C THR A 148 -0.90 13.64 8.05
N THR A 149 0.12 14.33 8.61
CA THR A 149 0.35 14.40 10.06
C THR A 149 -0.88 14.95 10.78
N LEU A 150 -1.37 14.25 11.81
CA LEU A 150 -2.56 14.65 12.54
C LEU A 150 -2.39 15.98 13.29
N ALA A 151 -3.51 16.68 13.55
CA ALA A 151 -3.52 17.84 14.44
C ALA A 151 -2.97 17.45 15.82
N GLY A 152 -2.09 18.27 16.39
CA GLY A 152 -1.42 18.01 17.66
C GLY A 152 -0.33 16.92 17.64
N MET A 153 -0.17 16.17 16.55
CA MET A 153 0.87 15.16 16.44
C MET A 153 2.26 15.80 16.35
N LYS A 154 3.18 15.31 17.19
CA LYS A 154 4.57 15.79 17.22
C LYS A 154 5.41 15.19 16.08
N SER A 155 6.31 16.01 15.54
CA SER A 155 7.30 15.60 14.55
C SER A 155 8.60 16.38 14.76
N SER A 156 9.66 16.06 14.04
CA SER A 156 10.92 16.82 14.15
C SER A 156 10.79 18.28 13.71
N THR A 157 9.84 18.60 12.83
CA THR A 157 9.54 19.98 12.38
C THR A 157 8.30 20.59 13.05
N SER A 158 7.59 19.82 13.88
CA SER A 158 6.51 20.30 14.74
C SER A 158 6.65 19.74 16.16
N PRO A 159 7.68 20.15 16.92
CA PRO A 159 8.04 19.54 18.21
C PRO A 159 6.96 19.73 19.30
N TYR A 160 6.15 20.78 19.18
CA TYR A 160 5.02 21.06 20.09
C TYR A 160 3.69 20.47 19.59
N GLY A 161 3.70 19.77 18.47
CA GLY A 161 2.54 19.26 17.77
C GLY A 161 2.13 20.13 16.58
N ARG A 162 1.42 19.53 15.59
CA ARG A 162 0.89 20.27 14.45
C ARG A 162 -0.17 21.25 14.89
N ASP A 163 0.09 22.53 14.76
CA ASP A 163 -0.90 23.60 14.93
C ASP A 163 -1.62 23.82 13.60
N VAL A 164 -2.90 23.51 13.56
CA VAL A 164 -3.71 23.63 12.33
C VAL A 164 -3.92 25.06 11.85
N LYS A 165 -3.82 26.05 12.76
CA LYS A 165 -3.93 27.46 12.39
C LYS A 165 -2.70 27.95 11.63
N LEU A 166 -1.54 27.43 11.98
CA LEU A 166 -0.25 27.77 11.37
C LEU A 166 0.12 26.86 10.20
N MET A 167 -0.12 25.55 10.35
CA MET A 167 0.39 24.50 9.46
C MET A 167 -0.69 23.85 8.58
N GLY A 168 -1.96 24.33 8.69
CA GLY A 168 -3.08 23.76 7.97
C GLY A 168 -3.56 22.42 8.51
N ASN A 169 -4.69 21.96 8.00
CA ASN A 169 -5.32 20.69 8.40
C ASN A 169 -4.59 19.47 7.78
N PRO A 170 -4.65 18.30 8.43
CA PRO A 170 -4.19 17.06 7.84
C PRO A 170 -4.93 16.72 6.54
N LEU A 171 -4.19 16.31 5.52
CA LEU A 171 -4.75 15.99 4.20
C LEU A 171 -5.36 14.58 4.19
N LYS A 172 -6.60 14.46 3.76
CA LYS A 172 -7.29 13.17 3.53
C LYS A 172 -7.24 12.80 2.04
N MET A 173 -6.06 12.35 1.59
CA MET A 173 -5.82 12.12 0.16
C MET A 173 -6.79 11.09 -0.43
N THR A 174 -7.10 10.02 0.28
CA THR A 174 -8.00 8.97 -0.18
C THR A 174 -9.43 9.47 -0.35
N ASP A 175 -9.87 10.38 0.53
CA ASP A 175 -11.21 11.00 0.43
C ASP A 175 -11.29 11.84 -0.86
N ILE A 176 -10.24 12.59 -1.18
CA ILE A 176 -10.17 13.38 -2.44
C ILE A 176 -10.18 12.44 -3.64
N VAL A 177 -9.34 11.40 -3.65
CA VAL A 177 -9.25 10.45 -4.76
C VAL A 177 -10.59 9.72 -4.97
N ALA A 178 -11.34 9.43 -3.92
CA ALA A 178 -12.66 8.80 -4.02
C ALA A 178 -13.69 9.66 -4.77
N THR A 179 -13.55 10.99 -4.78
CA THR A 179 -14.44 11.89 -5.52
C THR A 179 -14.16 11.97 -7.01
N LEU A 180 -12.97 11.53 -7.44
CA LEU A 180 -12.56 11.65 -8.84
C LEU A 180 -13.27 10.61 -9.71
N ALA A 181 -13.79 11.04 -10.87
CA ALA A 181 -14.57 10.18 -11.76
C ALA A 181 -13.79 8.96 -12.25
N GLY A 182 -12.51 9.12 -12.58
CA GLY A 182 -11.65 8.06 -13.10
C GLY A 182 -11.16 7.04 -12.06
N SER A 183 -11.30 7.33 -10.76
CA SER A 183 -11.03 6.35 -9.71
C SER A 183 -12.11 5.29 -9.70
N TYR A 184 -11.74 4.02 -9.89
CA TYR A 184 -12.68 2.91 -9.96
C TYR A 184 -12.89 2.22 -8.61
N TYR A 185 -11.80 1.91 -7.91
CA TYR A 185 -11.83 1.31 -6.58
C TYR A 185 -10.93 2.10 -5.64
N VAL A 186 -11.48 2.60 -4.54
CA VAL A 186 -10.75 3.37 -3.53
C VAL A 186 -11.05 2.82 -2.15
N THR A 187 -10.01 2.43 -1.43
CA THR A 187 -10.15 1.82 -0.10
C THR A 187 -9.03 2.26 0.84
N ARG A 188 -9.34 2.32 2.12
CA ARG A 188 -8.38 2.55 3.21
C ARG A 188 -8.30 1.31 4.08
N GLN A 189 -7.12 0.74 4.19
CA GLN A 189 -6.82 -0.50 4.88
C GLN A 189 -5.73 -0.28 5.94
N SER A 190 -5.37 -1.34 6.67
CA SER A 190 -4.23 -1.39 7.58
C SER A 190 -3.67 -2.80 7.65
N VAL A 191 -2.46 -2.97 8.22
CA VAL A 191 -1.77 -4.27 8.31
C VAL A 191 -1.33 -4.62 9.73
N HIS A 192 -1.84 -3.92 10.74
CA HIS A 192 -1.41 -4.03 12.13
C HIS A 192 -1.98 -5.26 12.87
N THR A 193 -3.00 -5.93 12.33
CA THR A 193 -3.57 -7.17 12.89
C THR A 193 -3.75 -8.23 11.81
N PRO A 194 -3.79 -9.54 12.18
CA PRO A 194 -4.04 -10.61 11.19
C PRO A 194 -5.36 -10.43 10.43
N ALA A 195 -6.39 -9.88 11.06
CA ALA A 195 -7.66 -9.59 10.40
C ALA A 195 -7.50 -8.51 9.34
N ASN A 196 -6.77 -7.44 9.64
CA ASN A 196 -6.52 -6.35 8.69
C ASN A 196 -5.55 -6.77 7.57
N VAL A 197 -4.55 -7.61 7.85
CA VAL A 197 -3.70 -8.25 6.82
C VAL A 197 -4.57 -8.98 5.79
N ARG A 198 -5.54 -9.80 6.24
CA ARG A 198 -6.47 -10.51 5.32
C ARG A 198 -7.34 -9.54 4.51
N LYS A 199 -7.82 -8.45 5.13
CA LYS A 199 -8.63 -7.43 4.41
C LYS A 199 -7.79 -6.71 3.36
N THR A 200 -6.57 -6.28 3.71
CA THR A 200 -5.64 -5.61 2.79
C THR A 200 -5.29 -6.53 1.61
N ARG A 201 -5.00 -7.82 1.89
CA ARG A 201 -4.74 -8.81 0.84
C ARG A 201 -5.94 -8.98 -0.11
N LYS A 202 -7.16 -9.05 0.44
CA LYS A 202 -8.39 -9.11 -0.38
C LYS A 202 -8.56 -7.85 -1.23
N ALA A 203 -8.27 -6.67 -0.70
CA ALA A 203 -8.31 -5.41 -1.43
C ALA A 203 -7.31 -5.38 -2.59
N MET A 204 -6.07 -5.85 -2.36
CA MET A 204 -5.05 -5.94 -3.42
C MET A 204 -5.47 -6.93 -4.53
N LYS A 205 -6.03 -8.09 -4.18
CA LYS A 205 -6.56 -9.05 -5.18
C LYS A 205 -7.68 -8.45 -6.02
N LYS A 206 -8.61 -7.73 -5.41
CA LYS A 206 -9.67 -7.00 -6.15
C LYS A 206 -9.05 -5.98 -7.13
N ALA A 207 -8.03 -5.25 -6.70
CA ALA A 207 -7.37 -4.27 -7.56
C ALA A 207 -6.66 -4.92 -8.76
N VAL A 208 -6.03 -6.09 -8.56
CA VAL A 208 -5.46 -6.90 -9.66
C VAL A 208 -6.56 -7.29 -10.66
N GLU A 209 -7.67 -7.81 -10.17
CA GLU A 209 -8.81 -8.20 -11.01
C GLU A 209 -9.36 -7.00 -11.80
N TYR A 210 -9.55 -5.85 -11.17
CA TYR A 210 -10.06 -4.66 -11.82
C TYR A 210 -9.07 -4.12 -12.86
N GLN A 211 -7.77 -4.18 -12.59
CA GLN A 211 -6.78 -3.77 -13.56
C GLN A 211 -6.74 -4.70 -14.79
N ARG A 212 -6.87 -6.03 -14.60
CA ARG A 212 -7.03 -7.01 -15.70
C ARG A 212 -8.26 -6.73 -16.56
N GLN A 213 -9.33 -6.24 -15.94
CA GLN A 213 -10.58 -5.86 -16.63
C GLN A 213 -10.54 -4.46 -17.23
N ASN A 214 -9.41 -3.75 -17.15
CA ASN A 214 -9.22 -2.38 -17.63
C ASN A 214 -10.29 -1.39 -17.11
N LYS A 215 -10.58 -1.46 -15.79
CA LYS A 215 -11.66 -0.69 -15.16
C LYS A 215 -11.26 0.73 -14.76
N GLY A 216 -9.98 1.06 -14.74
CA GLY A 216 -9.46 2.36 -14.30
C GLY A 216 -8.61 2.28 -13.03
N THR A 217 -8.37 3.42 -12.38
CA THR A 217 -7.45 3.50 -11.26
C THR A 217 -8.00 2.83 -10.01
N CYS A 218 -7.20 1.92 -9.45
CA CYS A 218 -7.38 1.38 -8.11
C CYS A 218 -6.44 2.10 -7.14
N PHE A 219 -6.97 2.55 -6.00
CA PHE A 219 -6.23 3.28 -4.98
C PHE A 219 -6.41 2.61 -3.61
N ILE A 220 -5.32 2.15 -3.02
CA ILE A 220 -5.32 1.49 -1.70
C ILE A 220 -4.42 2.28 -0.76
N GLU A 221 -5.02 3.03 0.16
CA GLU A 221 -4.30 3.58 1.29
C GLU A 221 -4.13 2.51 2.37
N ILE A 222 -2.92 2.38 2.88
CA ILE A 222 -2.60 1.55 4.05
C ILE A 222 -2.16 2.48 5.17
N VAL A 223 -3.04 2.71 6.14
CA VAL A 223 -2.68 3.41 7.37
C VAL A 223 -1.74 2.50 8.15
N SER A 224 -0.55 3.02 8.42
CA SER A 224 0.59 2.27 8.94
C SER A 224 1.24 2.99 10.10
N ASN A 225 1.84 2.23 11.00
CA ASN A 225 2.68 2.78 12.04
C ASN A 225 4.09 3.13 11.52
N CYS A 226 4.75 4.07 12.20
CA CYS A 226 6.17 4.40 12.01
C CYS A 226 6.88 4.44 13.36
N PRO A 227 7.28 3.28 13.95
CA PRO A 227 7.85 3.21 15.29
C PRO A 227 9.05 4.16 15.47
N SER A 228 9.98 4.15 14.53
CA SER A 228 11.18 5.00 14.58
C SER A 228 10.84 6.49 14.46
N GLY A 229 9.97 6.88 13.52
CA GLY A 229 9.59 8.27 13.32
C GLY A 229 8.75 8.82 14.48
N TRP A 230 7.91 7.99 15.10
CA TRP A 230 7.09 8.37 16.25
C TRP A 230 7.81 8.21 17.60
N LYS A 231 9.02 7.62 17.61
CA LYS A 231 9.81 7.31 18.83
C LYS A 231 9.03 6.43 19.81
N MET A 232 8.37 5.41 19.30
CA MET A 232 7.56 4.43 20.04
C MET A 232 8.04 3.02 19.75
N THR A 233 7.77 2.09 20.65
CA THR A 233 7.91 0.67 20.34
C THR A 233 6.88 0.24 19.29
N PRO A 234 7.09 -0.85 18.55
CA PRO A 234 6.10 -1.36 17.59
C PRO A 234 4.71 -1.58 18.18
N VAL A 235 4.64 -2.10 19.41
CA VAL A 235 3.36 -2.37 20.10
C VAL A 235 2.65 -1.06 20.47
N GLU A 236 3.37 -0.12 21.08
CA GLU A 236 2.82 1.21 21.42
C GLU A 236 2.38 1.97 20.17
N SER A 237 3.16 1.92 19.09
CA SER A 237 2.84 2.61 17.84
C SER A 237 1.58 2.05 17.17
N ASN A 238 1.35 0.74 17.23
CA ASN A 238 0.11 0.14 16.75
C ASN A 238 -1.11 0.60 17.57
N LYS A 239 -0.99 0.59 18.89
CA LYS A 239 -2.04 1.07 19.78
C LYS A 239 -2.33 2.55 19.56
N TRP A 240 -1.29 3.37 19.49
CA TRP A 240 -1.44 4.81 19.21
C TRP A 240 -2.12 5.06 17.86
N MET A 241 -1.78 4.29 16.83
CA MET A 241 -2.41 4.37 15.51
C MET A 241 -3.91 4.05 15.58
N GLU A 242 -4.31 3.00 16.31
CA GLU A 242 -5.71 2.65 16.52
C GLU A 242 -6.48 3.77 17.21
N GLU A 243 -5.90 4.35 18.26
CA GLU A 243 -6.53 5.37 19.09
C GLU A 243 -6.59 6.75 18.41
N ASN A 244 -5.62 7.08 17.55
CA ASN A 244 -5.46 8.44 17.02
C ASN A 244 -5.66 8.54 15.51
N MET A 245 -5.10 7.60 14.72
CA MET A 245 -5.19 7.69 13.27
C MET A 245 -6.51 7.16 12.73
N PHE A 246 -7.03 6.05 13.21
CA PHE A 246 -8.28 5.48 12.68
C PHE A 246 -9.52 6.35 12.91
N PRO A 247 -9.68 7.10 14.01
CA PRO A 247 -10.77 8.08 14.11
C PRO A 247 -10.74 9.16 13.05
N PHE A 248 -9.55 9.57 12.61
CA PHE A 248 -9.37 10.57 11.56
C PHE A 248 -9.33 9.96 10.15
N TYR A 249 -8.69 8.80 10.01
CA TYR A 249 -8.58 8.00 8.77
C TYR A 249 -9.35 6.67 8.93
N PRO A 250 -10.70 6.68 8.93
CA PRO A 250 -11.48 5.46 9.14
C PRO A 250 -11.22 4.43 8.05
N LEU A 251 -11.03 3.16 8.47
CA LEU A 251 -10.78 2.05 7.55
C LEU A 251 -12.06 1.62 6.84
N GLY A 252 -11.94 1.24 5.59
CA GLY A 252 -13.03 0.71 4.77
C GLY A 252 -12.96 1.09 3.31
N ASP A 253 -13.90 0.59 2.54
CA ASP A 253 -14.06 0.96 1.14
C ASP A 253 -14.74 2.35 1.05
N MET A 254 -14.14 3.25 0.28
CA MET A 254 -14.61 4.63 0.10
C MET A 254 -15.27 4.83 -1.26
N LYS A 255 -14.84 4.07 -2.27
CA LYS A 255 -15.49 3.98 -3.56
C LYS A 255 -15.41 2.54 -4.04
N VAL A 256 -16.55 1.93 -4.23
CA VAL A 256 -16.67 0.60 -4.82
C VAL A 256 -17.47 0.71 -6.11
N PRO A 257 -17.14 -0.13 -7.12
CA PRO A 257 -17.97 -0.22 -8.31
C PRO A 257 -19.40 -0.60 -7.93
N ALA A 258 -20.39 0.03 -8.57
CA ALA A 258 -21.76 -0.47 -8.50
C ALA A 258 -21.77 -1.92 -9.00
N GLU A 259 -22.34 -2.85 -8.23
CA GLU A 259 -22.53 -4.22 -8.69
C GLU A 259 -23.34 -4.19 -9.99
N GLN A 260 -22.74 -4.65 -11.09
CA GLN A 260 -23.52 -4.87 -12.31
C GLN A 260 -24.53 -5.97 -12.01
N PRO A 261 -25.83 -5.75 -12.24
CA PRO A 261 -26.80 -6.81 -12.07
C PRO A 261 -26.36 -7.99 -12.98
N VAL A 262 -26.29 -9.17 -12.39
CA VAL A 262 -26.00 -10.41 -13.12
C VAL A 262 -27.00 -10.49 -14.26
N GLN A 263 -26.55 -10.34 -15.51
CA GLN A 263 -27.39 -10.59 -16.66
C GLN A 263 -27.70 -12.09 -16.65
N THR A 264 -28.86 -12.47 -16.09
CA THR A 264 -29.41 -13.80 -16.29
C THR A 264 -29.76 -13.88 -17.77
N ASN A 265 -28.89 -14.51 -18.56
CA ASN A 265 -29.24 -14.95 -19.91
C ASN A 265 -30.48 -15.87 -19.80
N LYS A 266 -31.66 -15.30 -20.00
CA LYS A 266 -32.83 -16.10 -20.33
C LYS A 266 -32.56 -16.65 -21.72
N THR A 267 -32.07 -17.86 -21.80
CA THR A 267 -32.17 -18.71 -22.99
C THR A 267 -33.65 -18.90 -23.26
N ASN A 268 -34.18 -18.17 -24.23
CA ASN A 268 -35.46 -18.47 -24.81
C ASN A 268 -35.29 -19.76 -25.61
N SER A 269 -35.88 -20.82 -25.12
CA SER A 269 -36.18 -22.07 -25.84
C SER A 269 -37.31 -21.83 -26.83
#